data_d016132412b658bf601a60f926518128
#
_entry.id   d016132412b658bf601a60f926518128
#
_cell.length_a   1.000
_cell.length_b   1.000
_cell.length_c   1.000
_cell.angle_alpha   90.00
_cell.angle_beta   90.00
_cell.angle_gamma   90.00
#
_symmetry.space_group_name_H-M   'P 1'
#
loop_
_entity.id
_entity.type
_entity.pdbx_description
1 polymer ?
#
loop_
_entity_poly.entity_id
_entity_poly.type
_entity_poly.pdbx_seq_one_letter_code
_entity_poly.pdbx_strand_id
1 'polypeptide(L)'
;MSFIDIHGHYAWNIDDGIPSYEDARKALELARENRISAIVATPHVTPGVHTKDDIHDFIQRIDDLRMLATEYNIDILDGCELFLNHDYQKALDQNLFIPIENTQYVLVEFDVRKEIGNEQEIEERLYDVQFKGYTPIIAHVERYFKNGLDIERVNGFIESGCIIQVNASSFLGYHGKQAKKIAFQLLDEGLIHVIAADTHRATGSRKPCLNKIFYLLEKNIIIMLFIL
;
A
#
# COMPACT_ATOMS: atom_id res chain seq x y z
N MET A 1 -11.78 -18.64 -4.25
CA MET A 1 -11.34 -17.58 -3.35
C MET A 1 -10.77 -16.47 -4.22
N SER A 2 -11.16 -15.23 -4.02
CA SER A 2 -10.62 -14.04 -4.67
C SER A 2 -9.88 -13.17 -3.64
N PHE A 3 -9.06 -12.25 -4.11
CA PHE A 3 -8.27 -11.33 -3.28
C PHE A 3 -8.72 -9.88 -3.52
N ILE A 4 -8.61 -9.06 -2.49
CA ILE A 4 -8.65 -7.61 -2.59
C ILE A 4 -7.23 -7.10 -2.41
N ASP A 5 -6.75 -6.30 -3.36
CA ASP A 5 -5.43 -5.66 -3.30
C ASP A 5 -5.61 -4.21 -2.87
N ILE A 6 -5.21 -3.90 -1.64
CA ILE A 6 -5.42 -2.57 -1.06
C ILE A 6 -4.30 -1.58 -1.39
N HIS A 7 -3.29 -1.97 -2.15
CA HIS A 7 -2.14 -1.14 -2.48
C HIS A 7 -1.64 -1.43 -3.89
N GLY A 8 -1.94 -0.53 -4.83
CA GLY A 8 -1.49 -0.65 -6.20
C GLY A 8 -1.58 0.62 -7.04
N HIS A 9 -0.55 0.87 -7.84
CA HIS A 9 -0.39 2.05 -8.69
C HIS A 9 -0.83 1.75 -10.12
N TYR A 10 -2.10 1.34 -10.27
CA TYR A 10 -2.69 0.94 -11.54
C TYR A 10 -3.19 2.13 -12.38
N ALA A 11 -3.47 3.27 -11.75
CA ALA A 11 -3.88 4.49 -12.43
C ALA A 11 -2.70 5.05 -13.21
N TRP A 12 -2.74 4.91 -14.53
CA TRP A 12 -1.57 5.10 -15.39
C TRP A 12 -1.19 6.56 -15.60
N ASN A 13 0.12 6.81 -15.75
CA ASN A 13 0.71 8.09 -16.13
C ASN A 13 0.39 9.25 -15.15
N ILE A 14 0.31 8.97 -13.84
CA ILE A 14 0.12 9.99 -12.80
C ILE A 14 1.20 9.96 -11.70
N ASP A 15 1.89 8.83 -11.57
CA ASP A 15 3.00 8.64 -10.62
C ASP A 15 4.07 7.74 -11.23
N ASP A 16 4.94 7.13 -10.42
CA ASP A 16 5.94 6.16 -10.88
C ASP A 16 5.37 4.75 -11.09
N GLY A 17 4.06 4.57 -10.99
CA GLY A 17 3.33 3.32 -11.22
C GLY A 17 3.23 2.94 -12.70
N ILE A 18 2.09 2.40 -13.10
CA ILE A 18 1.82 1.95 -14.47
C ILE A 18 1.99 3.12 -15.46
N PRO A 19 2.85 2.99 -16.50
CA PRO A 19 3.21 4.14 -17.33
C PRO A 19 2.22 4.47 -18.45
N SER A 20 1.35 3.53 -18.84
CA SER A 20 0.47 3.71 -19.99
C SER A 20 -0.84 2.94 -19.85
N TYR A 21 -1.84 3.37 -20.62
CA TYR A 21 -3.11 2.66 -20.77
C TYR A 21 -2.91 1.18 -21.17
N GLU A 22 -2.02 0.90 -22.12
CA GLU A 22 -1.74 -0.46 -22.57
C GLU A 22 -1.08 -1.31 -21.50
N ASP A 23 -0.25 -0.71 -20.65
CA ASP A 23 0.33 -1.42 -19.51
C ASP A 23 -0.67 -1.62 -18.38
N ALA A 24 -1.63 -0.69 -18.20
CA ALA A 24 -2.75 -0.86 -17.28
C ALA A 24 -3.63 -2.06 -17.69
N ARG A 25 -3.93 -2.22 -18.97
CA ARG A 25 -4.64 -3.39 -19.49
C ARG A 25 -3.92 -4.70 -19.15
N LYS A 26 -2.62 -4.76 -19.42
CA LYS A 26 -1.80 -5.95 -19.10
C LYS A 26 -1.75 -6.22 -17.59
N ALA A 27 -1.66 -5.17 -16.77
CA ALA A 27 -1.63 -5.31 -15.32
C ALA A 27 -2.97 -5.82 -14.77
N LEU A 28 -4.10 -5.33 -15.30
CA LEU A 28 -5.44 -5.82 -14.94
C LEU A 28 -5.68 -7.27 -15.37
N GLU A 29 -5.23 -7.64 -16.58
CA GLU A 29 -5.27 -9.03 -17.02
C GLU A 29 -4.51 -9.94 -16.07
N LEU A 30 -3.30 -9.54 -15.68
CA LEU A 30 -2.49 -10.29 -14.73
C LEU A 30 -3.09 -10.29 -13.32
N ALA A 31 -3.73 -9.19 -12.89
CA ALA A 31 -4.45 -9.12 -11.62
C ALA A 31 -5.61 -10.13 -11.59
N ARG A 32 -6.39 -10.21 -12.67
CA ARG A 32 -7.45 -11.22 -12.84
C ARG A 32 -6.89 -12.65 -12.76
N GLU A 33 -5.78 -12.93 -13.46
CA GLU A 33 -5.09 -14.23 -13.38
C GLU A 33 -4.63 -14.57 -11.97
N ASN A 34 -4.27 -13.55 -11.19
CA ASN A 34 -3.92 -13.65 -9.77
C ASN A 34 -5.16 -13.69 -8.86
N ARG A 35 -6.37 -13.80 -9.41
CA ARG A 35 -7.64 -13.86 -8.67
C ARG A 35 -7.93 -12.62 -7.84
N ILE A 36 -7.42 -11.47 -8.23
CA ILE A 36 -7.76 -10.18 -7.63
C ILE A 36 -9.11 -9.77 -8.21
N SER A 37 -10.09 -9.54 -7.33
CA SER A 37 -11.44 -9.10 -7.69
C SER A 37 -11.71 -7.64 -7.38
N ALA A 38 -10.91 -7.03 -6.51
CA ALA A 38 -10.97 -5.61 -6.24
C ALA A 38 -9.57 -5.04 -5.99
N ILE A 39 -9.35 -3.79 -6.38
CA ILE A 39 -8.10 -3.06 -6.24
C ILE A 39 -8.42 -1.68 -5.66
N VAL A 40 -7.74 -1.29 -4.59
CA VAL A 40 -7.65 0.12 -4.21
C VAL A 40 -6.54 0.75 -5.04
N ALA A 41 -6.89 1.70 -5.90
CA ALA A 41 -5.91 2.46 -6.66
C ALA A 41 -5.27 3.51 -5.74
N THR A 42 -3.98 3.38 -5.48
CA THR A 42 -3.27 4.19 -4.49
C THR A 42 -2.11 4.98 -5.11
N PRO A 43 -2.36 5.94 -6.01
CA PRO A 43 -1.29 6.78 -6.53
C PRO A 43 -0.58 7.51 -5.38
N HIS A 44 0.72 7.77 -5.56
CA HIS A 44 1.48 8.55 -4.60
C HIS A 44 0.94 9.96 -4.45
N VAL A 45 0.67 10.38 -3.23
CA VAL A 45 0.41 11.78 -2.88
C VAL A 45 1.58 12.31 -2.05
N THR A 46 2.33 13.26 -2.62
CA THR A 46 3.49 13.88 -1.98
C THR A 46 3.13 15.30 -1.54
N PRO A 47 2.92 15.54 -0.23
CA PRO A 47 2.69 16.88 0.31
C PRO A 47 3.81 17.86 -0.06
N GLY A 48 3.44 19.10 -0.39
CA GLY A 48 4.36 20.11 -0.87
C GLY A 48 4.68 20.03 -2.36
N VAL A 49 4.33 18.92 -3.04
CA VAL A 49 4.45 18.73 -4.48
C VAL A 49 3.09 18.75 -5.15
N HIS A 50 2.17 17.90 -4.68
CA HIS A 50 0.84 17.79 -5.27
C HIS A 50 -0.13 18.83 -4.71
N THR A 51 -0.89 19.43 -5.61
CA THR A 51 -1.91 20.44 -5.37
C THR A 51 -3.31 19.82 -5.34
N LYS A 52 -4.32 20.64 -5.07
CA LYS A 52 -5.72 20.21 -5.15
C LYS A 52 -6.13 19.80 -6.58
N ASP A 53 -5.57 20.45 -7.57
CA ASP A 53 -5.86 20.12 -8.97
C ASP A 53 -5.25 18.76 -9.34
N ASP A 54 -4.02 18.45 -8.84
CA ASP A 54 -3.42 17.13 -9.02
C ASP A 54 -4.26 16.03 -8.38
N ILE A 55 -4.79 16.25 -7.17
CA ILE A 55 -5.69 15.27 -6.51
C ILE A 55 -6.96 15.06 -7.36
N HIS A 56 -7.51 16.12 -7.93
CA HIS A 56 -8.65 16.00 -8.84
C HIS A 56 -8.30 15.17 -10.09
N ASP A 57 -7.14 15.42 -10.69
CA ASP A 57 -6.65 14.67 -11.85
C ASP A 57 -6.41 13.18 -11.51
N PHE A 58 -5.94 12.88 -10.30
CA PHE A 58 -5.79 11.50 -9.82
C PHE A 58 -7.13 10.79 -9.73
N ILE A 59 -8.15 11.43 -9.16
CA ILE A 59 -9.51 10.87 -9.08
C ILE A 59 -10.05 10.61 -10.48
N GLN A 60 -9.90 11.56 -11.41
CA GLN A 60 -10.30 11.37 -12.81
C GLN A 60 -9.61 10.16 -13.45
N ARG A 61 -8.31 9.96 -13.19
CA ARG A 61 -7.57 8.82 -13.71
C ARG A 61 -7.98 7.50 -13.06
N ILE A 62 -8.37 7.51 -11.79
CA ILE A 62 -8.95 6.34 -11.11
C ILE A 62 -10.32 6.01 -11.73
N ASP A 63 -11.12 7.01 -12.10
CA ASP A 63 -12.38 6.79 -12.82
C ASP A 63 -12.17 6.16 -14.21
N ASP A 64 -11.16 6.64 -14.97
CA ASP A 64 -10.77 6.02 -16.24
C ASP A 64 -10.34 4.54 -16.04
N LEU A 65 -9.57 4.26 -14.96
CA LEU A 65 -9.16 2.91 -14.60
C LEU A 65 -10.36 2.05 -14.22
N ARG A 66 -11.33 2.59 -13.50
CA ARG A 66 -12.57 1.90 -13.11
C ARG A 66 -13.36 1.47 -14.35
N MET A 67 -13.48 2.35 -15.33
CA MET A 67 -14.13 2.02 -16.61
C MET A 67 -13.38 0.89 -17.33
N LEU A 68 -12.06 0.96 -17.41
CA LEU A 68 -11.24 -0.08 -18.03
C LEU A 68 -11.34 -1.42 -17.29
N ALA A 69 -11.35 -1.41 -15.97
CA ALA A 69 -11.34 -2.61 -15.13
C ALA A 69 -12.63 -3.45 -15.25
N THR A 70 -13.73 -2.85 -15.73
CA THR A 70 -14.98 -3.58 -16.01
C THR A 70 -14.79 -4.71 -17.02
N GLU A 71 -13.88 -4.55 -17.98
CA GLU A 71 -13.53 -5.59 -18.96
C GLU A 71 -12.91 -6.84 -18.33
N TYR A 72 -12.37 -6.68 -17.12
CA TYR A 72 -11.66 -7.74 -16.37
C TYR A 72 -12.48 -8.27 -15.18
N ASN A 73 -13.68 -7.72 -14.92
CA ASN A 73 -14.49 -7.97 -13.73
C ASN A 73 -13.69 -7.71 -12.43
N ILE A 74 -13.01 -6.58 -12.37
CA ILE A 74 -12.27 -6.09 -11.20
C ILE A 74 -12.91 -4.78 -10.76
N ASP A 75 -13.27 -4.69 -9.49
CA ASP A 75 -13.74 -3.46 -8.87
C ASP A 75 -12.55 -2.54 -8.55
N ILE A 76 -12.69 -1.25 -8.84
CA ILE A 76 -11.68 -0.24 -8.48
C ILE A 76 -12.28 0.68 -7.42
N LEU A 77 -11.54 0.81 -6.32
CA LEU A 77 -11.84 1.71 -5.22
C LEU A 77 -10.83 2.85 -5.21
N ASP A 78 -11.28 4.03 -4.80
CA ASP A 78 -10.41 5.19 -4.62
C ASP A 78 -9.50 5.01 -3.41
N GLY A 79 -8.30 5.58 -3.49
CA GLY A 79 -7.34 5.67 -2.41
C GLY A 79 -6.12 6.47 -2.84
N CYS A 80 -5.18 6.63 -1.95
CA CYS A 80 -3.84 7.12 -2.27
C CYS A 80 -2.82 6.51 -1.31
N GLU A 81 -1.55 6.55 -1.69
CA GLU A 81 -0.42 6.35 -0.80
C GLU A 81 0.12 7.72 -0.40
N LEU A 82 -0.23 8.17 0.82
CA LEU A 82 0.14 9.48 1.34
C LEU A 82 1.55 9.44 1.92
N PHE A 83 2.47 10.19 1.33
CA PHE A 83 3.83 10.31 1.84
C PHE A 83 3.88 11.27 3.05
N LEU A 84 4.08 10.74 4.24
CA LEU A 84 4.21 11.53 5.46
C LEU A 84 5.61 12.17 5.56
N ASN A 85 5.88 13.15 4.67
CA ASN A 85 7.10 13.97 4.67
C ASN A 85 6.97 15.18 5.61
N HIS A 86 7.89 16.15 5.50
CA HIS A 86 7.90 17.37 6.35
C HIS A 86 6.74 18.34 6.07
N ASP A 87 6.07 18.23 4.91
CA ASP A 87 4.91 19.07 4.54
C ASP A 87 3.56 18.37 4.79
N TYR A 88 3.55 17.18 5.43
CA TYR A 88 2.35 16.35 5.62
C TYR A 88 1.18 17.09 6.30
N GLN A 89 1.47 18.00 7.24
CA GLN A 89 0.44 18.78 7.94
C GLN A 89 -0.40 19.62 6.99
N LYS A 90 0.21 20.20 5.94
CA LYS A 90 -0.52 20.96 4.92
C LYS A 90 -1.52 20.06 4.17
N ALA A 91 -1.10 18.84 3.85
CA ALA A 91 -1.98 17.88 3.18
C ALA A 91 -3.16 17.50 4.08
N LEU A 92 -2.92 17.25 5.36
CA LEU A 92 -3.97 16.97 6.34
C LEU A 92 -4.94 18.13 6.51
N ASP A 93 -4.42 19.38 6.65
CA ASP A 93 -5.25 20.57 6.85
C ASP A 93 -6.10 20.94 5.65
N GLN A 94 -5.60 20.68 4.44
CA GLN A 94 -6.27 21.01 3.19
C GLN A 94 -7.02 19.82 2.58
N ASN A 95 -7.02 18.66 3.23
CA ASN A 95 -7.56 17.40 2.73
C ASN A 95 -7.00 17.02 1.34
N LEU A 96 -5.68 17.17 1.16
CA LEU A 96 -4.97 16.83 -0.08
C LEU A 96 -4.52 15.37 -0.05
N PHE A 97 -5.45 14.46 0.12
CA PHE A 97 -5.25 13.01 0.06
C PHE A 97 -6.59 12.31 -0.18
N ILE A 98 -6.55 11.05 -0.57
CA ILE A 98 -7.73 10.25 -0.89
C ILE A 98 -7.77 9.07 0.10
N PRO A 99 -8.70 9.06 1.08
CA PRO A 99 -8.93 7.88 1.92
C PRO A 99 -9.39 6.69 1.08
N ILE A 100 -9.21 5.48 1.58
CA ILE A 100 -9.79 4.30 0.94
C ILE A 100 -11.32 4.46 0.93
N GLU A 101 -11.89 4.34 -0.25
CA GLU A 101 -13.29 4.61 -0.55
C GLU A 101 -14.25 3.97 0.46
N ASN A 102 -15.20 4.77 0.97
CA ASN A 102 -16.20 4.40 1.97
C ASN A 102 -15.63 3.92 3.32
N THR A 103 -14.40 4.29 3.66
CA THR A 103 -13.75 3.95 4.92
C THR A 103 -13.11 5.17 5.60
N GLN A 104 -12.53 4.94 6.79
CA GLN A 104 -11.66 5.92 7.47
C GLN A 104 -10.18 5.51 7.39
N TYR A 105 -9.82 4.57 6.53
CA TYR A 105 -8.43 4.15 6.37
C TYR A 105 -7.70 5.03 5.36
N VAL A 106 -6.46 5.36 5.67
CA VAL A 106 -5.51 6.04 4.76
C VAL A 106 -4.22 5.24 4.73
N LEU A 107 -3.80 4.86 3.53
CA LEU A 107 -2.50 4.24 3.33
C LEU A 107 -1.44 5.33 3.40
N VAL A 108 -0.45 5.14 4.27
CA VAL A 108 0.61 6.13 4.53
C VAL A 108 1.98 5.50 4.36
N GLU A 109 2.93 6.26 3.81
CA GLU A 109 4.31 5.82 3.68
C GLU A 109 5.31 6.82 4.26
N PHE A 110 6.50 6.32 4.58
CA PHE A 110 7.69 7.08 4.96
C PHE A 110 8.81 6.86 3.94
N ASP A 111 9.92 7.59 4.08
CA ASP A 111 11.06 7.44 3.17
C ASP A 111 11.73 6.07 3.33
N VAL A 112 11.41 5.15 2.41
CA VAL A 112 11.99 3.78 2.39
C VAL A 112 13.51 3.75 2.23
N ARG A 113 14.17 4.87 1.92
CA ARG A 113 15.64 4.96 1.83
C ARG A 113 16.27 5.14 3.21
N LYS A 114 15.51 5.58 4.19
CA LYS A 114 15.94 5.82 5.57
C LYS A 114 15.59 4.64 6.47
N GLU A 115 16.31 4.49 7.56
CA GLU A 115 15.88 3.69 8.70
C GLU A 115 14.69 4.40 9.37
N ILE A 116 13.68 3.65 9.76
CA ILE A 116 12.55 4.18 10.55
C ILE A 116 12.98 4.45 12.00
N GLY A 117 14.07 5.03 12.25
CA GLY A 117 14.67 5.23 13.56
C GLY A 117 13.72 5.52 14.72
N ASN A 118 14.25 5.83 15.91
CA ASN A 118 13.48 6.19 17.11
C ASN A 118 13.02 7.67 17.06
N GLU A 119 12.62 8.15 15.89
CA GLU A 119 12.20 9.54 15.72
C GLU A 119 10.78 9.71 16.26
N GLN A 120 10.59 10.50 17.31
CA GLN A 120 9.26 10.90 17.81
C GLN A 120 8.37 11.50 16.71
N GLU A 121 8.98 12.05 15.67
CA GLU A 121 8.29 12.59 14.50
C GLU A 121 7.41 11.57 13.77
N ILE A 122 7.74 10.27 13.79
CA ILE A 122 6.94 9.24 13.12
C ILE A 122 5.62 9.03 13.85
N GLU A 123 5.67 8.86 15.18
CA GLU A 123 4.49 8.72 16.01
C GLU A 123 3.61 9.98 15.97
N GLU A 124 4.23 11.15 15.98
CA GLU A 124 3.52 12.42 15.86
C GLU A 124 2.75 12.52 14.53
N ARG A 125 3.39 12.15 13.41
CA ARG A 125 2.73 12.15 12.09
C ARG A 125 1.57 11.16 12.03
N LEU A 126 1.75 9.96 12.58
CA LEU A 126 0.67 8.97 12.64
C LEU A 126 -0.47 9.44 13.54
N TYR A 127 -0.15 10.05 14.69
CA TYR A 127 -1.13 10.64 15.59
C TYR A 127 -1.93 11.77 14.92
N ASP A 128 -1.28 12.64 14.15
CA ASP A 128 -1.95 13.72 13.43
C ASP A 128 -2.95 13.21 12.38
N VAL A 129 -2.63 12.11 11.69
CA VAL A 129 -3.58 11.42 10.80
C VAL A 129 -4.79 10.91 11.59
N GLN A 130 -4.54 10.28 12.77
CA GLN A 130 -5.60 9.78 13.64
C GLN A 130 -6.44 10.92 14.24
N PHE A 131 -5.81 12.03 14.59
CA PHE A 131 -6.51 13.23 15.09
C PHE A 131 -7.47 13.84 14.06
N LYS A 132 -7.19 13.65 12.77
CA LYS A 132 -8.11 14.01 11.68
C LYS A 132 -9.25 13.00 11.49
N GLY A 133 -9.31 11.93 12.30
CA GLY A 133 -10.36 10.90 12.26
C GLY A 133 -10.08 9.73 11.32
N TYR A 134 -8.83 9.58 10.85
CA TYR A 134 -8.45 8.49 9.97
C TYR A 134 -7.60 7.44 10.70
N THR A 135 -7.67 6.20 10.25
CA THR A 135 -6.81 5.11 10.72
C THR A 135 -5.66 4.90 9.72
N PRO A 136 -4.39 5.12 10.12
CA PRO A 136 -3.26 4.90 9.25
C PRO A 136 -3.06 3.41 8.96
N ILE A 137 -2.89 3.07 7.68
CA ILE A 137 -2.31 1.80 7.25
C ILE A 137 -0.86 2.10 6.87
N ILE A 138 0.11 1.60 7.64
CA ILE A 138 1.52 1.83 7.34
C ILE A 138 1.92 0.90 6.20
N ALA A 139 2.22 1.47 5.03
CA ALA A 139 2.60 0.74 3.83
C ALA A 139 3.95 0.05 4.01
N HIS A 140 4.07 -1.16 3.47
CA HIS A 140 5.33 -1.93 3.31
C HIS A 140 6.33 -1.76 4.47
N VAL A 141 5.84 -1.95 5.70
CA VAL A 141 6.60 -1.69 6.94
C VAL A 141 7.95 -2.41 6.98
N GLU A 142 8.04 -3.58 6.35
CA GLU A 142 9.27 -4.38 6.26
C GLU A 142 10.42 -3.67 5.52
N ARG A 143 10.12 -2.60 4.77
CA ARG A 143 11.11 -1.85 3.99
C ARG A 143 11.82 -0.75 4.79
N TYR A 144 11.34 -0.43 5.98
CA TYR A 144 11.89 0.66 6.79
C TYR A 144 13.02 0.21 7.74
N PHE A 145 13.16 -1.08 8.02
CA PHE A 145 14.12 -1.61 8.98
C PHE A 145 15.41 -2.09 8.28
N LYS A 146 16.38 -1.20 8.07
CA LYS A 146 17.65 -1.52 7.38
C LYS A 146 18.59 -2.33 8.26
N ASN A 147 18.55 -2.09 9.58
CA ASN A 147 19.48 -2.68 10.55
C ASN A 147 18.89 -3.93 11.26
N GLY A 148 17.66 -4.27 11.00
CA GLY A 148 16.94 -5.39 11.62
C GLY A 148 15.58 -4.95 12.13
N LEU A 149 14.67 -5.90 12.28
CA LEU A 149 13.33 -5.64 12.78
C LEU A 149 13.38 -5.18 14.26
N ASP A 150 12.76 -4.06 14.53
CA ASP A 150 12.42 -3.61 15.86
C ASP A 150 10.96 -3.98 16.14
N ILE A 151 10.78 -5.11 16.86
CA ILE A 151 9.46 -5.66 17.18
C ILE A 151 8.70 -4.74 18.14
N GLU A 152 9.40 -4.13 19.11
CA GLU A 152 8.77 -3.23 20.09
C GLU A 152 8.18 -2.00 19.38
N ARG A 153 8.88 -1.49 18.40
CA ARG A 153 8.40 -0.37 17.60
C ARG A 153 7.17 -0.71 16.77
N VAL A 154 7.14 -1.88 16.12
CA VAL A 154 5.96 -2.33 15.39
C VAL A 154 4.78 -2.55 16.30
N ASN A 155 5.00 -3.14 17.48
CA ASN A 155 3.96 -3.27 18.51
C ASN A 155 3.44 -1.88 18.95
N GLY A 156 4.31 -0.89 19.12
CA GLY A 156 3.90 0.48 19.45
C GLY A 156 2.99 1.10 18.38
N PHE A 157 3.25 0.86 17.10
CA PHE A 157 2.34 1.29 16.02
C PHE A 157 0.97 0.60 16.12
N ILE A 158 0.96 -0.71 16.37
CA ILE A 158 -0.28 -1.49 16.54
C ILE A 158 -1.07 -1.02 17.78
N GLU A 159 -0.41 -0.83 18.90
CA GLU A 159 -1.01 -0.35 20.15
C GLU A 159 -1.58 1.07 20.01
N SER A 160 -0.97 1.90 19.17
CA SER A 160 -1.50 3.21 18.83
C SER A 160 -2.67 3.17 17.82
N GLY A 161 -3.07 1.99 17.35
CA GLY A 161 -4.21 1.79 16.45
C GLY A 161 -3.86 1.86 14.95
N CYS A 162 -2.59 1.76 14.57
CA CYS A 162 -2.18 1.66 13.18
C CYS A 162 -2.34 0.23 12.64
N ILE A 163 -2.57 0.13 11.34
CA ILE A 163 -2.62 -1.13 10.60
C ILE A 163 -1.27 -1.37 9.93
N ILE A 164 -0.76 -2.58 9.99
CA ILE A 164 0.53 -2.95 9.41
C ILE A 164 0.32 -3.66 8.07
N GLN A 165 0.80 -3.05 6.98
CA GLN A 165 0.78 -3.65 5.65
C GLN A 165 2.21 -4.08 5.27
N VAL A 166 2.34 -5.27 4.69
CA VAL A 166 3.58 -5.85 4.15
C VAL A 166 3.40 -6.17 2.67
N ASN A 167 4.42 -5.91 1.87
CA ASN A 167 4.39 -6.20 0.44
C ASN A 167 4.51 -7.70 0.17
N ALA A 168 3.59 -8.23 -0.63
CA ALA A 168 3.64 -9.60 -1.15
C ALA A 168 4.97 -9.90 -1.86
N SER A 169 5.46 -8.94 -2.63
CA SER A 169 6.73 -9.01 -3.36
C SER A 169 7.96 -9.12 -2.45
N SER A 170 7.89 -8.66 -1.19
CA SER A 170 8.97 -8.80 -0.21
C SER A 170 9.20 -10.26 0.19
N PHE A 171 8.16 -11.06 0.37
CA PHE A 171 8.29 -12.50 0.63
C PHE A 171 8.98 -13.24 -0.50
N LEU A 172 8.84 -12.75 -1.74
CA LEU A 172 9.54 -13.28 -2.92
C LEU A 172 10.99 -12.78 -3.03
N GLY A 173 11.38 -11.82 -2.19
CA GLY A 173 12.74 -11.24 -2.16
C GLY A 173 12.97 -10.13 -3.17
N TYR A 174 11.92 -9.59 -3.77
CA TYR A 174 12.04 -8.54 -4.79
C TYR A 174 12.49 -7.18 -4.24
N HIS A 175 12.32 -6.95 -2.94
CA HIS A 175 12.85 -5.76 -2.22
C HIS A 175 14.16 -6.04 -1.46
N GLY A 176 14.86 -7.13 -1.82
CA GLY A 176 16.14 -7.52 -1.25
C GLY A 176 16.02 -8.49 -0.06
N LYS A 177 17.19 -8.99 0.35
CA LYS A 177 17.26 -10.05 1.39
C LYS A 177 16.77 -9.57 2.75
N GLN A 178 17.03 -8.31 3.10
CA GLN A 178 16.65 -7.75 4.40
C GLN A 178 15.13 -7.61 4.51
N ALA A 179 14.47 -6.96 3.55
CA ALA A 179 13.01 -6.84 3.53
C ALA A 179 12.33 -8.23 3.54
N LYS A 180 12.87 -9.20 2.77
CA LYS A 180 12.37 -10.58 2.82
C LYS A 180 12.46 -11.19 4.22
N LYS A 181 13.62 -11.06 4.87
CA LYS A 181 13.83 -11.59 6.23
C LYS A 181 12.83 -10.97 7.21
N ILE A 182 12.65 -9.65 7.14
CA ILE A 182 11.74 -8.91 8.03
C ILE A 182 10.28 -9.28 7.76
N ALA A 183 9.87 -9.42 6.49
CA ALA A 183 8.52 -9.86 6.16
C ALA A 183 8.18 -11.22 6.80
N PHE A 184 9.12 -12.19 6.78
CA PHE A 184 8.91 -13.46 7.45
C PHE A 184 8.95 -13.34 8.99
N GLN A 185 9.83 -12.50 9.54
CA GLN A 185 9.84 -12.26 10.99
C GLN A 185 8.53 -11.63 11.49
N LEU A 186 7.98 -10.62 10.77
CA LEU A 186 6.69 -10.02 11.08
C LEU A 186 5.54 -11.04 10.99
N LEU A 187 5.63 -11.96 10.04
CA LEU A 187 4.66 -13.05 9.89
C LEU A 187 4.72 -14.02 11.06
N ASP A 188 5.92 -14.46 11.44
CA ASP A 188 6.16 -15.41 12.52
C ASP A 188 5.70 -14.84 13.90
N GLU A 189 5.85 -13.52 14.08
CA GLU A 189 5.39 -12.79 15.28
C GLU A 189 3.88 -12.43 15.23
N GLY A 190 3.19 -12.68 14.11
CA GLY A 190 1.76 -12.35 13.98
C GLY A 190 1.46 -10.85 13.92
N LEU A 191 2.41 -10.03 13.45
CA LEU A 191 2.34 -8.57 13.42
C LEU A 191 1.83 -8.00 12.08
N ILE A 192 1.40 -8.84 11.15
CA ILE A 192 0.89 -8.42 9.85
C ILE A 192 -0.64 -8.39 9.88
N HIS A 193 -1.22 -7.25 9.53
CA HIS A 193 -2.66 -7.11 9.35
C HIS A 193 -3.08 -7.33 7.90
N VAL A 194 -2.29 -6.83 6.95
CA VAL A 194 -2.60 -6.87 5.51
C VAL A 194 -1.36 -7.19 4.69
N ILE A 195 -1.54 -8.01 3.66
CA ILE A 195 -0.54 -8.23 2.61
C ILE A 195 -1.13 -7.68 1.30
N ALA A 196 -0.40 -6.76 0.65
CA ALA A 196 -0.80 -6.14 -0.61
C ALA A 196 0.31 -6.26 -1.66
N ALA A 197 -0.01 -6.06 -2.94
CA ALA A 197 0.97 -6.31 -4.00
C ALA A 197 1.92 -5.15 -4.24
N ASP A 198 1.51 -3.91 -4.00
CA ASP A 198 2.26 -2.70 -4.35
C ASP A 198 2.65 -2.73 -5.84
N THR A 199 1.63 -2.95 -6.68
CA THR A 199 1.82 -3.14 -8.12
C THR A 199 2.16 -1.83 -8.81
N HIS A 200 3.31 -1.79 -9.53
CA HIS A 200 3.73 -0.63 -10.32
C HIS A 200 3.93 -0.96 -11.80
N ARG A 201 3.95 -2.22 -12.16
CA ARG A 201 4.26 -2.69 -13.52
C ARG A 201 3.43 -3.93 -13.86
N ALA A 202 3.19 -4.12 -15.15
CA ALA A 202 2.62 -5.36 -15.67
C ALA A 202 3.64 -6.51 -15.71
N THR A 203 4.94 -6.20 -15.58
CA THR A 203 6.03 -7.18 -15.68
C THR A 203 7.07 -6.97 -14.58
N GLY A 204 8.00 -7.91 -14.45
CA GLY A 204 9.13 -7.77 -13.50
C GLY A 204 8.75 -8.08 -12.05
N SER A 205 9.39 -7.38 -11.12
CA SER A 205 9.30 -7.64 -9.68
C SER A 205 8.13 -6.92 -8.99
N ARG A 206 7.60 -5.84 -9.57
CA ARG A 206 6.50 -5.04 -9.00
C ARG A 206 5.18 -5.29 -9.74
N LYS A 207 4.90 -6.53 -10.09
CA LYS A 207 3.67 -6.97 -10.74
C LYS A 207 2.71 -7.63 -9.76
N PRO A 208 1.41 -7.78 -10.09
CA PRO A 208 0.45 -8.50 -9.26
C PRO A 208 0.97 -9.89 -8.88
N CYS A 209 0.95 -10.25 -7.59
CA CYS A 209 1.54 -11.51 -7.11
C CYS A 209 0.86 -12.10 -5.87
N LEU A 210 -0.33 -11.62 -5.45
CA LEU A 210 -1.01 -12.05 -4.22
C LEU A 210 -1.26 -13.56 -4.17
N ASN A 211 -1.68 -14.17 -5.27
CA ASN A 211 -1.95 -15.61 -5.30
C ASN A 211 -0.71 -16.46 -4.99
N LYS A 212 0.48 -16.01 -5.45
CA LYS A 212 1.75 -16.72 -5.18
C LYS A 212 2.08 -16.74 -3.71
N ILE A 213 1.83 -15.62 -3.04
CA ILE A 213 2.07 -15.49 -1.61
C ILE A 213 1.06 -16.30 -0.83
N PHE A 214 -0.22 -16.23 -1.20
CA PHE A 214 -1.23 -17.06 -0.57
C PHE A 214 -0.82 -18.56 -0.56
N TYR A 215 -0.45 -19.12 -1.70
CA TYR A 215 -0.02 -20.52 -1.77
C TYR A 215 1.30 -20.81 -1.03
N LEU A 216 2.20 -19.83 -0.94
CA LEU A 216 3.43 -19.96 -0.16
C LEU A 216 3.12 -20.03 1.33
N LEU A 217 2.20 -19.19 1.79
CA LEU A 217 1.84 -19.06 3.19
C LEU A 217 0.87 -20.16 3.66
N GLU A 218 -0.05 -20.59 2.81
CA GLU A 218 -0.97 -21.71 3.10
C GLU A 218 -0.22 -23.00 3.44
N LYS A 219 0.96 -23.22 2.86
CA LYS A 219 1.82 -24.36 3.15
C LYS A 219 2.53 -24.28 4.50
N ASN A 220 2.63 -23.10 5.08
CA ASN A 220 3.45 -22.84 6.25
C ASN A 220 2.68 -22.31 7.47
N ILE A 221 1.50 -21.68 7.29
CA ILE A 221 0.78 -21.03 8.39
C ILE A 221 -0.72 -20.92 8.04
N ILE A 222 -1.59 -21.14 9.04
CA ILE A 222 -3.00 -20.75 8.96
C ILE A 222 -3.09 -19.23 9.09
N ILE A 223 -3.23 -18.52 7.97
CA ILE A 223 -3.40 -17.08 7.99
C ILE A 223 -4.87 -16.75 8.08
N MET A 224 -5.26 -15.98 9.10
CA MET A 224 -6.50 -15.22 9.02
C MET A 224 -6.31 -14.10 7.99
N LEU A 225 -6.71 -14.32 6.76
CA LEU A 225 -6.97 -13.25 5.81
C LEU A 225 -8.20 -12.50 6.31
N PHE A 226 -8.00 -11.29 6.84
CA PHE A 226 -9.12 -10.37 7.05
C PHE A 226 -9.65 -9.96 5.68
N ILE A 227 -10.79 -10.53 5.33
CA ILE A 227 -11.64 -9.99 4.27
C ILE A 227 -12.35 -8.81 4.91
N LEU A 228 -12.02 -7.60 4.49
CA LEU A 228 -12.78 -6.40 4.81
C LEU A 228 -14.12 -6.40 4.09
#